data_12a33de01c139ba4946cb92f52286bda
#
_entry.id   12a33de01c139ba4946cb92f52286bda
#
_cell.length_a   1.000
_cell.length_b   1.000
_cell.length_c   1.000
_cell.angle_alpha   90.00
_cell.angle_beta   90.00
_cell.angle_gamma   90.00
#
_symmetry.space_group_name_H-M   'P 1'
#
loop_
_entity.id
_entity.type
_entity.pdbx_description
1 polymer ?
#
loop_
_entity_poly.entity_id
_entity_poly.type
_entity_poly.pdbx_seq_one_letter_code
_entity_poly.pdbx_strand_id
1 'polypeptide(L)'
;MSAAPVSGSVFADLEPLLPRVSKPVQYVGGELNAQIKDWDAATVRWALMYPDAYEVGLPNQGLMILYEILNERADALAERCYAVWPDLEALMREHGVPAFTVDSHRPLGAFDLMGVSFSTELGYTNLLTALDLAGIPLHAADRDT
;
A
#
# COMPACT_ATOMS: atom_id res chain seq x y z
N MET A 1 9.60 -11.13 18.86
CA MET A 1 8.40 -11.96 18.65
C MET A 1 7.89 -11.62 17.25
N SER A 2 8.01 -12.57 16.33
CA SER A 2 7.42 -12.41 15.00
C SER A 2 5.90 -12.52 15.16
N ALA A 3 5.16 -11.46 14.83
CA ALA A 3 3.71 -11.55 14.74
C ALA A 3 3.35 -12.61 13.69
N ALA A 4 2.28 -13.39 13.94
CA ALA A 4 1.80 -14.34 12.95
C ALA A 4 1.49 -13.60 11.63
N PRO A 5 1.82 -14.18 10.47
CA PRO A 5 1.55 -13.53 9.19
C PRO A 5 0.04 -13.28 9.05
N VAL A 6 -0.31 -12.05 8.70
CA VAL A 6 -1.70 -11.68 8.40
C VAL A 6 -2.14 -12.46 7.16
N SER A 7 -3.29 -13.11 7.21
CA SER A 7 -3.84 -13.84 6.06
C SER A 7 -3.97 -12.91 4.85
N GLY A 8 -3.45 -13.33 3.70
CA GLY A 8 -3.44 -12.52 2.48
C GLY A 8 -2.33 -11.46 2.40
N SER A 9 -1.40 -11.42 3.37
CA SER A 9 -0.22 -10.55 3.34
C SER A 9 0.83 -11.09 2.37
N VAL A 10 1.50 -10.18 1.64
CA VAL A 10 2.65 -10.51 0.78
C VAL A 10 3.99 -10.39 1.53
N PHE A 11 3.97 -10.18 2.83
CA PHE A 11 5.20 -9.94 3.61
C PHE A 11 6.19 -11.11 3.54
N ALA A 12 5.71 -12.34 3.49
CA ALA A 12 6.57 -13.52 3.37
C ALA A 12 7.39 -13.55 2.06
N ASP A 13 6.82 -12.99 0.97
CA ASP A 13 7.51 -12.88 -0.32
C ASP A 13 8.38 -11.61 -0.38
N LEU A 14 7.99 -10.56 0.35
CA LEU A 14 8.72 -9.30 0.44
C LEU A 14 9.96 -9.39 1.34
N GLU A 15 9.85 -10.04 2.50
CA GLU A 15 10.88 -10.08 3.53
C GLU A 15 12.26 -10.51 2.99
N PRO A 16 12.40 -11.55 2.14
CA PRO A 16 13.69 -11.95 1.57
C PRO A 16 14.32 -10.90 0.64
N LEU A 17 13.54 -9.95 0.12
CA LEU A 17 14.01 -8.90 -0.77
C LEU A 17 14.57 -7.70 0.00
N LEU A 18 14.10 -7.46 1.22
CA LEU A 18 14.46 -6.29 2.03
C LEU A 18 15.97 -6.09 2.26
N PRO A 19 16.78 -7.14 2.47
CA PRO A 19 18.24 -6.97 2.60
C PRO A 19 18.94 -6.52 1.32
N ARG A 20 18.25 -6.56 0.17
CA ARG A 20 18.78 -6.21 -1.15
C ARG A 20 18.47 -4.77 -1.56
N VAL A 21 17.69 -4.04 -0.76
CA VAL A 21 17.29 -2.66 -1.05
C VAL A 21 18.02 -1.66 -0.15
N SER A 22 18.10 -0.41 -0.61
CA SER A 22 18.86 0.66 0.05
C SER A 22 18.24 1.08 1.39
N LYS A 23 16.90 1.07 1.49
CA LYS A 23 16.15 1.54 2.67
C LYS A 23 14.99 0.61 3.02
N PRO A 24 15.26 -0.56 3.59
CA PRO A 24 14.21 -1.55 3.90
C PRO A 24 13.17 -1.03 4.90
N VAL A 25 13.52 -0.08 5.76
CA VAL A 25 12.62 0.48 6.77
C VAL A 25 11.36 1.12 6.18
N GLN A 26 11.39 1.58 4.93
CA GLN A 26 10.23 2.16 4.23
C GLN A 26 9.11 1.15 3.99
N TYR A 27 9.40 -0.14 4.09
CA TYR A 27 8.53 -1.21 3.64
C TYR A 27 8.09 -2.18 4.74
N VAL A 28 8.58 -1.98 5.96
CA VAL A 28 8.31 -2.92 7.07
C VAL A 28 7.05 -2.59 7.86
N GLY A 29 6.52 -1.37 7.74
CA GLY A 29 5.37 -0.93 8.52
C GLY A 29 5.65 -0.85 10.03
N GLY A 30 4.60 -0.97 10.83
CA GLY A 30 4.73 -1.00 12.29
C GLY A 30 4.89 0.37 12.94
N GLU A 31 4.44 1.44 12.27
CA GLU A 31 4.38 2.78 12.85
C GLU A 31 3.50 2.80 14.09
N LEU A 32 3.86 3.64 15.05
CA LEU A 32 3.21 3.73 16.36
C LEU A 32 1.70 3.98 16.27
N ASN A 33 1.25 4.68 15.25
CA ASN A 33 -0.16 5.02 15.00
C ASN A 33 -0.81 4.17 13.90
N ALA A 34 -0.18 3.07 13.47
CA ALA A 34 -0.78 2.17 12.52
C ALA A 34 -2.04 1.50 13.11
N GLN A 35 -3.11 1.50 12.34
CA GLN A 35 -4.37 0.87 12.70
C GLN A 35 -4.58 -0.38 11.84
N ILE A 36 -4.42 -1.55 12.47
CA ILE A 36 -4.66 -2.83 11.81
C ILE A 36 -6.00 -3.36 12.30
N LYS A 37 -6.96 -3.40 11.39
CA LYS A 37 -8.34 -3.86 11.67
C LYS A 37 -8.57 -5.26 11.13
N ASP A 38 -9.61 -5.90 11.63
CA ASP A 38 -10.07 -7.17 11.10
C ASP A 38 -10.58 -6.96 9.66
N TRP A 39 -9.91 -7.65 8.73
CA TRP A 39 -10.20 -7.57 7.31
C TRP A 39 -11.62 -8.02 6.96
N ASP A 40 -12.08 -9.09 7.61
CA ASP A 40 -13.37 -9.71 7.32
C ASP A 40 -14.54 -8.97 7.97
N ALA A 41 -14.27 -8.17 9.00
CA ALA A 41 -15.27 -7.34 9.66
C ALA A 41 -15.59 -6.05 8.88
N ALA A 42 -14.70 -5.61 7.99
CA ALA A 42 -14.91 -4.39 7.21
C ALA A 42 -15.83 -4.65 6.01
N THR A 43 -16.85 -3.80 5.85
CA THR A 43 -17.73 -3.79 4.66
C THR A 43 -17.03 -3.18 3.46
N VAL A 44 -16.22 -2.13 3.68
CA VAL A 44 -15.48 -1.43 2.63
C VAL A 44 -14.02 -1.28 3.04
N ARG A 45 -13.11 -1.65 2.15
CA ARG A 45 -11.65 -1.63 2.34
C ARG A 45 -11.02 -0.63 1.41
N TRP A 46 -10.30 0.33 1.97
CA TRP A 46 -9.63 1.40 1.26
C TRP A 46 -8.11 1.20 1.24
N ALA A 47 -7.51 1.24 0.07
CA ALA A 47 -6.08 1.51 -0.07
C ALA A 47 -5.89 3.02 -0.29
N LEU A 48 -5.28 3.70 0.66
CA LEU A 48 -4.98 5.13 0.57
C LEU A 48 -3.55 5.30 0.07
N MET A 49 -3.40 5.75 -1.17
CA MET A 49 -2.10 5.94 -1.80
C MET A 49 -1.67 7.40 -1.80
N TYR A 50 -0.47 7.65 -1.32
CA TYR A 50 0.30 8.84 -1.66
C TYR A 50 1.38 8.43 -2.67
N PRO A 51 1.32 8.90 -3.93
CA PRO A 51 2.15 8.37 -5.01
C PRO A 51 3.56 8.99 -5.02
N ASP A 52 4.24 8.92 -3.88
CA ASP A 52 5.63 9.31 -3.67
C ASP A 52 6.25 8.38 -2.63
N ALA A 53 7.54 8.51 -2.40
CA ALA A 53 8.26 7.70 -1.43
C ALA A 53 7.65 7.80 -0.02
N TYR A 54 7.78 6.73 0.76
CA TYR A 54 7.30 6.65 2.14
C TYR A 54 7.66 7.88 3.00
N GLU A 55 8.90 8.36 2.91
CA GLU A 55 9.39 9.51 3.70
C GLU A 55 8.67 10.83 3.36
N VAL A 56 8.15 10.93 2.15
CA VAL A 56 7.39 12.10 1.67
C VAL A 56 5.90 11.95 2.01
N GLY A 57 5.37 10.75 1.82
CA GLY A 57 3.95 10.47 1.98
C GLY A 57 3.52 10.29 3.44
N LEU A 58 4.34 9.66 4.29
CA LEU A 58 4.01 9.38 5.67
C LEU A 58 3.63 10.63 6.48
N PRO A 59 4.34 11.76 6.40
CA PRO A 59 3.98 12.98 7.13
C PRO A 59 2.84 13.78 6.47
N ASN A 60 2.24 13.31 5.39
CA ASN A 60 1.16 14.05 4.73
C ASN A 60 -0.11 14.05 5.59
N GLN A 61 -0.44 15.23 6.13
CA GLN A 61 -1.58 15.38 7.04
C GLN A 61 -2.92 15.05 6.36
N GLY A 62 -3.10 15.40 5.09
CA GLY A 62 -4.34 15.11 4.36
C GLY A 62 -4.60 13.60 4.27
N LEU A 63 -3.58 12.81 3.95
CA LEU A 63 -3.68 11.35 3.94
C LEU A 63 -3.98 10.80 5.34
N MET A 64 -3.29 11.31 6.36
CA MET A 64 -3.46 10.86 7.74
C MET A 64 -4.87 11.16 8.29
N ILE A 65 -5.44 12.32 7.98
CA ILE A 65 -6.82 12.66 8.36
C ILE A 65 -7.81 11.68 7.72
N LEU A 66 -7.67 11.39 6.44
CA LEU A 66 -8.53 10.40 5.76
C LEU A 66 -8.37 9.01 6.35
N TYR A 67 -7.14 8.61 6.65
CA TYR A 67 -6.82 7.34 7.29
C TYR A 67 -7.51 7.19 8.65
N GLU A 68 -7.45 8.23 9.49
CA GLU A 68 -8.11 8.25 10.80
C GLU A 68 -9.63 8.20 10.66
N ILE A 69 -10.24 9.09 9.87
CA ILE A 69 -11.69 9.17 9.68
C ILE A 69 -12.26 7.84 9.18
N LEU A 70 -11.61 7.19 8.22
CA LEU A 70 -12.06 5.91 7.70
C LEU A 70 -11.92 4.79 8.73
N ASN A 71 -10.84 4.79 9.50
CA ASN A 71 -10.62 3.76 10.51
C ASN A 71 -11.41 3.97 11.80
N GLU A 72 -11.91 5.17 12.09
CA GLU A 72 -12.88 5.39 13.17
C GLU A 72 -14.25 4.73 12.87
N ARG A 73 -14.58 4.49 11.61
CA ARG A 73 -15.82 3.83 11.22
C ARG A 73 -15.74 2.33 11.50
N ALA A 74 -16.83 1.75 12.01
CA ALA A 74 -16.91 0.30 12.24
C ALA A 74 -17.00 -0.52 10.95
N ASP A 75 -17.55 0.07 9.88
CA ASP A 75 -17.82 -0.59 8.60
C ASP A 75 -16.70 -0.41 7.57
N ALA A 76 -15.70 0.39 7.86
CA ALA A 76 -14.59 0.66 6.94
C ALA A 76 -13.22 0.28 7.53
N LEU A 77 -12.31 -0.07 6.62
CA LEU A 77 -10.89 -0.26 6.89
C LEU A 77 -10.11 0.56 5.87
N ALA A 78 -9.09 1.26 6.31
CA ALA A 78 -8.17 1.96 5.43
C ALA A 78 -6.73 1.58 5.76
N GLU A 79 -5.94 1.32 4.74
CA GLU A 79 -4.50 1.07 4.84
C GLU A 79 -3.73 1.97 3.88
N ARG A 80 -2.49 2.31 4.24
CA ARG A 80 -1.66 3.26 3.51
C ARG A 80 -0.74 2.57 2.52
N CYS A 81 -0.54 3.22 1.37
CA CYS A 81 0.37 2.77 0.34
C CYS A 81 1.22 3.93 -0.17
N TYR A 82 2.47 3.66 -0.49
CA TYR A 82 3.44 4.63 -1.03
C TYR A 82 4.12 4.06 -2.27
N ALA A 83 4.74 4.94 -3.06
CA ALA A 83 5.56 4.50 -4.19
C ALA A 83 6.81 3.77 -3.68
N VAL A 84 7.14 2.67 -4.31
CA VAL A 84 8.39 1.96 -4.03
C VAL A 84 9.55 2.59 -4.80
N TRP A 85 10.76 2.48 -4.25
CA TRP A 85 11.96 2.91 -4.93
C TRP A 85 12.32 1.94 -6.07
N PRO A 86 13.09 2.39 -7.07
CA PRO A 86 13.43 1.57 -8.24
C PRO A 86 14.15 0.27 -7.90
N ASP A 87 14.92 0.22 -6.80
CA ASP A 87 15.62 -0.99 -6.36
C ASP A 87 14.63 -2.07 -5.89
N LEU A 88 13.61 -1.68 -5.11
CA LEU A 88 12.56 -2.61 -4.72
C LEU A 88 11.63 -2.93 -5.90
N GLU A 89 11.28 -1.95 -6.74
CA GLU A 89 10.45 -2.16 -7.93
C GLU A 89 11.03 -3.27 -8.82
N ALA A 90 12.33 -3.22 -9.10
CA ALA A 90 13.01 -4.22 -9.92
C ALA A 90 12.89 -5.63 -9.32
N LEU A 91 13.08 -5.76 -8.00
CA LEU A 91 12.96 -7.03 -7.29
C LEU A 91 11.51 -7.54 -7.26
N MET A 92 10.54 -6.64 -7.06
CA MET A 92 9.12 -7.00 -7.09
C MET A 92 8.72 -7.57 -8.45
N ARG A 93 9.18 -6.95 -9.54
CA ARG A 93 8.95 -7.44 -10.91
C ARG A 93 9.63 -8.79 -11.15
N GLU A 94 10.86 -8.96 -10.68
CA GLU A 94 11.62 -10.23 -10.82
C GLU A 94 10.94 -11.38 -10.08
N HIS A 95 10.41 -11.12 -8.88
CA HIS A 95 9.85 -12.14 -7.99
C HIS A 95 8.32 -12.23 -8.00
N GLY A 96 7.64 -11.39 -8.79
CA GLY A 96 6.18 -11.39 -8.89
C GLY A 96 5.47 -10.89 -7.63
N VAL A 97 6.13 -10.03 -6.83
CA VAL A 97 5.52 -9.42 -5.65
C VAL A 97 4.67 -8.21 -6.08
N PRO A 98 3.36 -8.19 -5.82
CA PRO A 98 2.50 -7.09 -6.20
C PRO A 98 2.70 -5.85 -5.32
N ALA A 99 2.24 -4.68 -5.78
CA ALA A 99 2.16 -3.48 -4.96
C ALA A 99 1.28 -3.73 -3.71
N PHE A 100 1.68 -3.20 -2.58
CA PHE A 100 1.13 -3.54 -1.27
C PHE A 100 0.96 -2.31 -0.37
N THR A 101 0.14 -2.46 0.66
CA THR A 101 -0.01 -1.49 1.76
C THR A 101 1.08 -1.71 2.82
N VAL A 102 1.49 -0.65 3.51
CA VAL A 102 2.52 -0.75 4.57
C VAL A 102 1.96 -1.20 5.92
N ASP A 103 0.66 -1.11 6.13
CA ASP A 103 0.02 -1.47 7.41
C ASP A 103 -0.02 -2.99 7.60
N SER A 104 -0.65 -3.74 6.71
CA SER A 104 -0.76 -5.20 6.79
C SER A 104 -0.05 -5.95 5.65
N HIS A 105 0.60 -5.25 4.75
CA HIS A 105 1.24 -5.78 3.53
C HIS A 105 0.29 -6.56 2.64
N ARG A 106 -0.95 -6.08 2.49
CA ARG A 106 -1.90 -6.65 1.54
C ARG A 106 -1.69 -6.10 0.14
N PRO A 107 -1.88 -6.93 -0.90
CA PRO A 107 -1.80 -6.45 -2.27
C PRO A 107 -2.90 -5.41 -2.55
N LEU A 108 -2.57 -4.35 -3.30
CA LEU A 108 -3.51 -3.27 -3.62
C LEU A 108 -4.76 -3.79 -4.35
N GLY A 109 -4.62 -4.81 -5.18
CA GLY A 109 -5.74 -5.42 -5.89
C GLY A 109 -6.76 -6.14 -5.01
N ALA A 110 -6.47 -6.33 -3.70
CA ALA A 110 -7.41 -6.95 -2.76
C ALA A 110 -8.41 -5.95 -2.14
N PHE A 111 -8.17 -4.65 -2.31
CA PHE A 111 -9.02 -3.59 -1.75
C PHE A 111 -10.20 -3.27 -2.67
N ASP A 112 -11.32 -2.83 -2.07
CA ASP A 112 -12.53 -2.46 -2.81
C ASP A 112 -12.37 -1.10 -3.51
N LEU A 113 -11.65 -0.17 -2.87
CA LEU A 113 -11.43 1.19 -3.36
C LEU A 113 -9.97 1.61 -3.16
N MET A 114 -9.46 2.39 -4.11
CA MET A 114 -8.17 3.03 -4.02
C MET A 114 -8.33 4.56 -4.06
N GLY A 115 -8.04 5.21 -2.94
CA GLY A 115 -7.99 6.66 -2.84
C GLY A 115 -6.58 7.17 -3.11
N VAL A 116 -6.41 8.07 -4.07
CA VAL A 116 -5.09 8.59 -4.43
C VAL A 116 -5.00 10.07 -4.13
N SER A 117 -4.03 10.47 -3.31
CA SER A 117 -3.78 11.87 -2.96
C SER A 117 -2.68 12.44 -3.87
N PHE A 118 -3.07 13.24 -4.85
CA PHE A 118 -2.11 13.94 -5.72
C PHE A 118 -1.80 15.33 -5.20
N SER A 119 -0.54 15.57 -4.88
CA SER A 119 -0.04 16.91 -4.52
C SER A 119 0.72 17.57 -5.67
N THR A 120 1.29 16.77 -6.57
CA THR A 120 2.09 17.23 -7.71
C THR A 120 1.95 16.28 -8.89
N GLU A 121 2.29 16.77 -10.09
CA GLU A 121 2.29 15.98 -11.34
C GLU A 121 3.34 14.85 -11.31
N LEU A 122 4.36 14.96 -10.48
CA LEU A 122 5.41 13.93 -10.34
C LEU A 122 4.85 12.58 -9.86
N GLY A 123 3.69 12.62 -9.19
CA GLY A 123 3.02 11.40 -8.71
C GLY A 123 2.35 10.56 -9.81
N TYR A 124 2.12 11.09 -11.02
CA TYR A 124 1.39 10.35 -12.05
C TYR A 124 2.10 9.07 -12.50
N THR A 125 3.40 9.13 -12.76
CA THR A 125 4.17 7.95 -13.17
C THR A 125 4.25 6.92 -12.06
N ASN A 126 4.37 7.36 -10.81
CA ASN A 126 4.39 6.48 -9.65
C ASN A 126 3.05 5.76 -9.45
N LEU A 127 1.92 6.45 -9.70
CA LEU A 127 0.61 5.79 -9.70
C LEU A 127 0.53 4.71 -10.78
N LEU A 128 0.97 5.00 -12.01
CA LEU A 128 0.96 4.01 -13.09
C LEU A 128 1.80 2.78 -12.76
N THR A 129 2.99 2.98 -12.17
CA THR A 129 3.84 1.90 -11.67
C THR A 129 3.12 1.06 -10.60
N ALA A 130 2.44 1.71 -9.65
CA ALA A 130 1.71 1.00 -8.59
C ALA A 130 0.54 0.18 -9.15
N LEU A 131 -0.23 0.73 -10.08
CA LEU A 131 -1.33 0.01 -10.74
C LEU A 131 -0.81 -1.21 -11.54
N ASP A 132 0.28 -1.03 -12.28
CA ASP A 132 0.91 -2.10 -13.06
C ASP A 132 1.43 -3.23 -12.14
N LEU A 133 2.16 -2.88 -11.07
CA LEU A 133 2.61 -3.86 -10.06
C LEU A 133 1.45 -4.56 -9.33
N ALA A 134 0.32 -3.87 -9.16
CA ALA A 134 -0.88 -4.44 -8.55
C ALA A 134 -1.69 -5.33 -9.49
N GLY A 135 -1.35 -5.37 -10.78
CA GLY A 135 -2.15 -6.04 -11.81
C GLY A 135 -3.48 -5.35 -12.08
N ILE A 136 -3.62 -4.08 -11.71
CA ILE A 136 -4.82 -3.29 -11.97
C ILE A 136 -4.69 -2.63 -13.35
N PRO A 137 -5.66 -2.82 -14.28
CA PRO A 137 -5.60 -2.23 -15.60
C PRO A 137 -5.42 -0.71 -15.55
N LEU A 138 -4.49 -0.19 -16.38
CA LEU A 138 -4.20 1.25 -16.43
C LEU A 138 -5.39 2.05 -16.97
N HIS A 139 -6.11 1.52 -17.97
CA HIS A 139 -7.31 2.15 -18.49
C HIS A 139 -8.53 1.77 -17.66
N ALA A 140 -9.29 2.77 -17.23
CA ALA A 140 -10.49 2.55 -16.42
C ALA A 140 -11.54 1.66 -17.12
N ALA A 141 -11.62 1.72 -18.46
CA ALA A 141 -12.55 0.90 -19.25
C ALA A 141 -12.25 -0.60 -19.21
N ASP A 142 -11.02 -0.97 -18.83
CA ASP A 142 -10.58 -2.37 -18.78
C ASP A 142 -10.69 -2.95 -17.35
N ARG A 143 -11.25 -2.19 -16.42
CA ARG A 143 -11.47 -2.63 -15.03
C ARG A 143 -12.87 -3.20 -14.87
N ASP A 144 -12.94 -4.40 -14.34
CA ASP A 144 -14.20 -4.99 -13.89
C ASP A 144 -14.57 -4.34 -12.55
N THR A 145 -15.62 -3.53 -12.54
CA THR A 145 -16.16 -2.87 -11.34
C THR A 145 -17.48 -3.51 -10.91
#